data_2739280a15308d51a81b02e414c2ed4e
#
_entry.id   2739280a15308d51a81b02e414c2ed4e
#
_cell.length_a   1.000
_cell.length_b   1.000
_cell.length_c   1.000
_cell.angle_alpha   90.00
_cell.angle_beta   90.00
_cell.angle_gamma   90.00
#
_symmetry.space_group_name_H-M   'P 1'
#
loop_
_entity.id
_entity.type
_entity.pdbx_description
1 polymer ?
#
loop_
_entity_poly.entity_id
_entity_poly.type
_entity_poly.pdbx_seq_one_letter_code
_entity_poly.pdbx_strand_id
1 'polypeptide(L)'
;PADTDKTTSQTKEEEPLPVPEPEPEPKPDYTITDAMYKYFDQFALVGDSVCSGFASAGYFKQENNLARPNIAAWNIHQFLITSGNLSTDVLVHLYNKQPKYVLFSMGLNDVNLTTKEQFVENYMQLLYQCKQASPNSEFIIMAVTPVRSKFCKNEKIDEYNSALRYAIDNCYYSHYHFVDPTALLKGSDNKLKEKYAFEDGTHLEM
;
A
#
# COMPACT_ATOMS: atom_id res chain seq x y z
N PRO A 1 45.50 30.30 71.38
CA PRO A 1 44.51 29.55 70.67
C PRO A 1 44.19 30.24 69.33
N ALA A 2 44.47 29.55 68.23
CA ALA A 2 44.36 30.08 66.90
C ALA A 2 42.99 29.72 66.29
N ASP A 3 42.32 30.74 65.80
CA ASP A 3 41.14 30.64 65.01
C ASP A 3 41.53 30.32 63.58
N THR A 4 41.00 29.23 63.03
CA THR A 4 41.16 28.87 61.58
C THR A 4 39.85 29.07 60.89
N ASP A 5 39.80 30.15 60.12
CA ASP A 5 38.71 30.52 59.20
C ASP A 5 38.72 29.56 57.99
N LYS A 6 37.62 28.83 57.78
CA LYS A 6 37.39 27.96 56.62
C LYS A 6 36.50 28.68 55.65
N THR A 7 37.08 29.32 54.63
CA THR A 7 36.37 29.85 53.47
C THR A 7 35.90 28.70 52.59
N THR A 8 34.61 28.47 52.54
CA THR A 8 33.96 27.51 51.64
C THR A 8 33.68 28.19 50.31
N SER A 9 34.46 27.87 49.28
CA SER A 9 34.20 28.26 47.87
C SER A 9 32.97 27.49 47.36
N GLN A 10 31.89 28.16 47.14
CA GLN A 10 30.77 27.64 46.38
C GLN A 10 31.08 27.76 44.88
N THR A 11 31.29 26.63 44.20
CA THR A 11 31.35 26.53 42.73
C THR A 11 29.91 26.64 42.26
N LYS A 12 29.58 27.69 41.50
CA LYS A 12 28.32 27.78 40.75
C LYS A 12 28.37 26.75 39.60
N GLU A 13 27.48 25.77 39.65
CA GLU A 13 27.18 24.95 38.50
C GLU A 13 26.52 25.83 37.42
N GLU A 14 27.11 25.93 36.25
CA GLU A 14 26.54 26.57 35.06
C GLU A 14 25.45 25.63 34.52
N GLU A 15 24.19 26.12 34.47
CA GLU A 15 23.11 25.43 33.77
C GLU A 15 23.47 25.22 32.30
N PRO A 16 23.24 24.01 31.76
CA PRO A 16 23.50 23.74 30.35
C PRO A 16 22.58 24.59 29.47
N LEU A 17 23.16 25.25 28.47
CA LEU A 17 22.44 26.02 27.47
C LEU A 17 21.39 25.15 26.77
N PRO A 18 20.16 25.64 26.51
CA PRO A 18 19.15 24.88 25.84
C PRO A 18 19.63 24.47 24.44
N VAL A 19 19.59 23.17 24.18
CA VAL A 19 19.85 22.61 22.85
C VAL A 19 18.77 23.14 21.92
N PRO A 20 19.08 23.76 20.78
CA PRO A 20 18.05 24.20 19.83
C PRO A 20 17.20 23.02 19.40
N GLU A 21 15.87 23.20 19.49
CA GLU A 21 14.94 22.22 18.94
C GLU A 21 15.25 22.01 17.44
N PRO A 22 15.27 20.75 16.97
CA PRO A 22 15.47 20.48 15.54
C PRO A 22 14.39 21.18 14.71
N GLU A 23 14.80 21.89 13.67
CA GLU A 23 13.86 22.49 12.74
C GLU A 23 12.89 21.43 12.22
N PRO A 24 11.58 21.70 12.14
CA PRO A 24 10.59 20.74 11.65
C PRO A 24 10.94 20.37 10.21
N GLU A 25 11.05 19.07 9.95
CA GLU A 25 11.27 18.55 8.60
C GLU A 25 10.22 19.12 7.63
N PRO A 26 10.62 19.54 6.42
CA PRO A 26 9.67 20.05 5.44
C PRO A 26 8.60 18.99 5.17
N LYS A 27 7.33 19.39 5.26
CA LYS A 27 6.22 18.49 4.94
C LYS A 27 6.35 18.05 3.49
N PRO A 28 6.24 16.74 3.20
CA PRO A 28 6.28 16.24 1.83
C PRO A 28 5.22 16.96 0.98
N ASP A 29 5.61 17.42 -0.19
CA ASP A 29 4.66 17.93 -1.18
C ASP A 29 4.08 16.74 -1.94
N TYR A 30 2.80 16.48 -1.75
CA TYR A 30 2.06 15.41 -2.42
C TYR A 30 1.34 15.88 -3.70
N THR A 31 1.65 17.08 -4.18
CA THR A 31 1.06 17.60 -5.43
C THR A 31 1.47 16.72 -6.61
N ILE A 32 0.48 16.16 -7.30
CA ILE A 32 0.74 15.35 -8.49
C ILE A 32 1.04 16.30 -9.66
N THR A 33 2.21 16.15 -10.23
CA THR A 33 2.68 16.92 -11.39
C THR A 33 2.23 16.27 -12.71
N ASP A 34 2.22 17.06 -13.80
CA ASP A 34 1.96 16.53 -15.15
C ASP A 34 2.93 15.41 -15.55
N ALA A 35 4.17 15.44 -15.06
CA ALA A 35 5.15 14.40 -15.29
C ALA A 35 4.75 13.08 -14.58
N MET A 36 4.19 13.16 -13.37
CA MET A 36 3.67 12.00 -12.64
C MET A 36 2.45 11.42 -13.33
N TYR A 37 1.52 12.24 -13.82
CA TYR A 37 0.38 11.75 -14.60
C TYR A 37 0.83 10.99 -15.86
N LYS A 38 1.79 11.53 -16.62
CA LYS A 38 2.38 10.84 -17.77
C LYS A 38 3.05 9.52 -17.40
N TYR A 39 3.65 9.46 -16.22
CA TYR A 39 4.23 8.22 -15.72
C TYR A 39 3.15 7.20 -15.39
N PHE A 40 2.06 7.62 -14.73
CA PHE A 40 0.92 6.76 -14.38
C PHE A 40 0.15 6.23 -15.60
N ASP A 41 0.22 6.90 -16.75
CA ASP A 41 -0.35 6.40 -18.00
C ASP A 41 0.24 5.06 -18.47
N GLN A 42 1.42 4.68 -17.95
CA GLN A 42 2.06 3.41 -18.24
C GLN A 42 1.54 2.23 -17.40
N PHE A 43 0.64 2.51 -16.44
CA PHE A 43 0.11 1.52 -15.51
C PHE A 43 -1.25 0.99 -15.96
N ALA A 44 -1.50 -0.28 -15.61
CA ALA A 44 -2.85 -0.80 -15.42
C ALA A 44 -3.05 -1.09 -13.92
N LEU A 45 -4.25 -0.78 -13.42
CA LEU A 45 -4.66 -1.08 -12.05
C LEU A 45 -5.44 -2.39 -12.03
N VAL A 46 -5.06 -3.32 -11.16
CA VAL A 46 -5.78 -4.58 -10.93
C VAL A 46 -6.08 -4.69 -9.43
N GLY A 47 -7.34 -4.85 -9.07
CA GLY A 47 -7.63 -4.95 -7.66
C GLY A 47 -9.10 -4.79 -7.27
N ASP A 48 -9.31 -4.56 -5.99
CA ASP A 48 -10.62 -4.40 -5.36
C ASP A 48 -11.11 -2.94 -5.33
N SER A 49 -12.04 -2.62 -4.43
CA SER A 49 -12.60 -1.27 -4.29
C SER A 49 -11.56 -0.24 -3.84
N VAL A 50 -10.57 -0.63 -3.05
CA VAL A 50 -9.48 0.27 -2.64
C VAL A 50 -8.65 0.68 -3.86
N CYS A 51 -8.30 -0.27 -4.70
CA CYS A 51 -7.58 -0.02 -5.94
C CYS A 51 -8.37 0.87 -6.90
N SER A 52 -9.68 0.60 -7.05
CA SER A 52 -10.57 1.40 -7.89
C SER A 52 -10.62 2.87 -7.44
N GLY A 53 -10.44 3.14 -6.15
CA GLY A 53 -10.37 4.48 -5.57
C GLY A 53 -9.30 5.35 -6.20
N PHE A 54 -8.13 4.80 -6.54
CA PHE A 54 -7.04 5.58 -7.17
C PHE A 54 -7.44 6.19 -8.52
N ALA A 55 -8.21 5.48 -9.32
CA ALA A 55 -8.73 6.01 -10.58
C ALA A 55 -9.90 6.99 -10.33
N SER A 56 -10.76 6.72 -9.35
CA SER A 56 -11.87 7.61 -8.98
C SER A 56 -11.37 8.95 -8.42
N ALA A 57 -10.25 8.95 -7.72
CA ALA A 57 -9.58 10.17 -7.23
C ALA A 57 -8.81 10.93 -8.33
N GLY A 58 -8.74 10.39 -9.56
CA GLY A 58 -8.09 11.05 -10.69
C GLY A 58 -6.58 10.82 -10.79
N TYR A 59 -5.99 9.95 -9.95
CA TYR A 59 -4.56 9.62 -10.04
C TYR A 59 -4.22 8.81 -11.28
N PHE A 60 -5.16 7.98 -11.75
CA PHE A 60 -5.02 7.15 -12.93
C PHE A 60 -6.21 7.35 -13.88
N LYS A 61 -5.98 7.18 -15.17
CA LYS A 61 -7.06 7.23 -16.17
C LYS A 61 -8.02 6.06 -15.97
N GLN A 62 -9.32 6.31 -16.18
CA GLN A 62 -10.35 5.27 -16.07
C GLN A 62 -10.14 4.11 -17.04
N GLU A 63 -9.58 4.38 -18.23
CA GLU A 63 -9.24 3.34 -19.20
C GLU A 63 -8.12 2.38 -18.74
N ASN A 64 -7.33 2.79 -17.73
CA ASN A 64 -6.28 1.97 -17.10
C ASN A 64 -6.77 1.24 -15.85
N ASN A 65 -8.01 1.51 -15.43
CA ASN A 65 -8.60 0.89 -14.26
C ASN A 65 -9.22 -0.47 -14.60
N LEU A 66 -8.56 -1.55 -14.19
CA LEU A 66 -9.07 -2.91 -14.26
C LEU A 66 -9.50 -3.42 -12.86
N ALA A 67 -9.62 -2.52 -11.89
CA ALA A 67 -10.10 -2.84 -10.56
C ALA A 67 -11.63 -2.67 -10.47
N ARG A 68 -12.26 -3.41 -9.57
CA ARG A 68 -13.68 -3.25 -9.25
C ARG A 68 -14.01 -3.77 -7.85
N PRO A 69 -15.10 -3.29 -7.22
CA PRO A 69 -15.58 -3.82 -5.95
C PRO A 69 -15.82 -5.33 -5.97
N ASN A 70 -15.66 -5.97 -4.81
CA ASN A 70 -15.89 -7.39 -4.55
C ASN A 70 -14.92 -8.36 -5.23
N ILE A 71 -13.89 -7.89 -5.92
CA ILE A 71 -12.81 -8.73 -6.42
C ILE A 71 -11.92 -9.17 -5.26
N ALA A 72 -11.52 -10.43 -5.32
CA ALA A 72 -10.53 -11.08 -4.48
C ALA A 72 -9.60 -11.91 -5.38
N ALA A 73 -8.44 -12.33 -4.90
CA ALA A 73 -7.51 -13.13 -5.72
C ALA A 73 -8.12 -14.44 -6.21
N TRP A 74 -9.00 -15.06 -5.41
CA TRP A 74 -9.64 -16.34 -5.74
C TRP A 74 -10.80 -16.24 -6.72
N ASN A 75 -11.41 -15.05 -6.92
CA ASN A 75 -12.64 -14.91 -7.69
C ASN A 75 -12.54 -13.96 -8.89
N ILE A 76 -11.39 -13.33 -9.14
CA ILE A 76 -11.23 -12.27 -10.16
C ILE A 76 -11.72 -12.70 -11.56
N HIS A 77 -11.50 -13.95 -11.94
CA HIS A 77 -11.93 -14.50 -13.22
C HIS A 77 -13.44 -14.77 -13.33
N GLN A 78 -14.18 -14.61 -12.24
CA GLN A 78 -15.66 -14.69 -12.25
C GLN A 78 -16.30 -13.37 -12.67
N PHE A 79 -15.50 -12.30 -12.83
CA PHE A 79 -15.98 -10.97 -13.13
C PHE A 79 -15.54 -10.49 -14.50
N LEU A 80 -16.47 -9.89 -15.23
CA LEU A 80 -16.14 -9.09 -16.39
C LEU A 80 -15.77 -7.67 -15.91
N ILE A 81 -14.61 -7.20 -16.36
CA ILE A 81 -14.11 -5.86 -16.11
C ILE A 81 -14.36 -5.02 -17.36
N THR A 82 -14.97 -3.85 -17.16
CA THR A 82 -15.22 -2.92 -18.28
C THR A 82 -14.14 -1.83 -18.27
N SER A 83 -13.42 -1.73 -19.37
CA SER A 83 -12.43 -0.67 -19.61
C SER A 83 -12.59 -0.15 -21.06
N GLY A 84 -12.96 1.12 -21.19
CA GLY A 84 -13.40 1.67 -22.47
C GLY A 84 -14.65 0.95 -22.99
N ASN A 85 -14.61 0.47 -24.22
CA ASN A 85 -15.71 -0.25 -24.87
C ASN A 85 -15.63 -1.78 -24.72
N LEU A 86 -14.65 -2.29 -23.96
CA LEU A 86 -14.42 -3.73 -23.80
C LEU A 86 -14.80 -4.17 -22.39
N SER A 87 -15.68 -5.18 -22.29
CA SER A 87 -16.04 -5.87 -21.04
C SER A 87 -15.63 -7.33 -21.13
N THR A 88 -14.57 -7.71 -20.40
CA THR A 88 -13.99 -9.05 -20.47
C THR A 88 -13.20 -9.39 -19.22
N ASP A 89 -12.57 -10.57 -19.16
CA ASP A 89 -11.66 -10.99 -18.11
C ASP A 89 -10.42 -10.09 -18.02
N VAL A 90 -9.84 -9.97 -16.84
CA VAL A 90 -8.63 -9.15 -16.58
C VAL A 90 -7.45 -9.56 -17.45
N LEU A 91 -7.26 -10.86 -17.70
CA LEU A 91 -6.14 -11.36 -18.50
C LEU A 91 -6.26 -10.90 -19.97
N VAL A 92 -7.48 -10.86 -20.53
CA VAL A 92 -7.72 -10.36 -21.89
C VAL A 92 -7.40 -8.86 -21.97
N HIS A 93 -7.76 -8.09 -20.95
CA HIS A 93 -7.36 -6.68 -20.90
C HIS A 93 -5.85 -6.51 -20.85
N LEU A 94 -5.14 -7.26 -19.99
CA LEU A 94 -3.68 -7.21 -19.91
C LEU A 94 -3.01 -7.65 -21.22
N TYR A 95 -3.52 -8.71 -21.84
CA TYR A 95 -3.03 -9.16 -23.15
C TYR A 95 -3.16 -8.09 -24.23
N ASN A 96 -4.29 -7.40 -24.27
CA ASN A 96 -4.54 -6.35 -25.27
C ASN A 96 -3.76 -5.06 -25.00
N LYS A 97 -3.62 -4.67 -23.72
CA LYS A 97 -3.00 -3.41 -23.32
C LYS A 97 -1.48 -3.46 -23.27
N GLN A 98 -0.89 -4.60 -22.88
CA GLN A 98 0.55 -4.77 -22.65
C GLN A 98 1.15 -3.58 -21.85
N PRO A 99 0.61 -3.25 -20.66
CA PRO A 99 1.09 -2.10 -19.88
C PRO A 99 2.53 -2.33 -19.42
N LYS A 100 3.30 -1.25 -19.26
CA LYS A 100 4.66 -1.37 -18.72
C LYS A 100 4.65 -1.81 -17.27
N TYR A 101 3.67 -1.32 -16.50
CA TYR A 101 3.50 -1.65 -15.08
C TYR A 101 2.07 -2.12 -14.81
N VAL A 102 1.93 -3.10 -13.94
CA VAL A 102 0.64 -3.53 -13.40
C VAL A 102 0.68 -3.35 -11.88
N LEU A 103 -0.14 -2.45 -11.36
CA LEU A 103 -0.29 -2.26 -9.93
C LEU A 103 -1.42 -3.14 -9.41
N PHE A 104 -1.08 -4.07 -8.52
CA PHE A 104 -2.04 -4.85 -7.76
C PHE A 104 -2.29 -4.22 -6.39
N SER A 105 -3.53 -3.88 -6.11
CA SER A 105 -3.99 -3.44 -4.79
C SER A 105 -5.28 -4.16 -4.46
N MET A 106 -5.14 -5.31 -3.81
CA MET A 106 -6.26 -6.19 -3.47
C MET A 106 -5.87 -7.15 -2.35
N GLY A 107 -6.87 -7.80 -1.78
CA GLY A 107 -6.70 -8.81 -0.75
C GLY A 107 -7.55 -8.58 0.48
N LEU A 108 -8.12 -7.38 0.65
CA LEU A 108 -8.99 -7.10 1.78
C LEU A 108 -10.24 -8.01 1.79
N ASN A 109 -10.77 -8.32 0.61
CA ASN A 109 -11.88 -9.29 0.47
C ASN A 109 -11.44 -10.72 0.75
N ASP A 110 -10.18 -11.08 0.49
CA ASP A 110 -9.63 -12.40 0.75
C ASP A 110 -9.45 -12.66 2.25
N VAL A 111 -8.97 -11.68 3.00
CA VAL A 111 -8.60 -11.83 4.42
C VAL A 111 -9.71 -12.45 5.27
N ASN A 112 -10.98 -12.18 5.00
CA ASN A 112 -12.10 -12.75 5.76
C ASN A 112 -12.64 -14.06 5.18
N LEU A 113 -12.34 -14.39 3.92
CA LEU A 113 -12.99 -15.47 3.18
C LEU A 113 -12.08 -16.68 2.93
N THR A 114 -10.75 -16.49 3.06
CA THR A 114 -9.77 -17.55 2.79
C THR A 114 -8.84 -17.74 3.99
N THR A 115 -8.11 -18.86 4.00
CA THR A 115 -6.95 -18.99 4.87
C THR A 115 -5.76 -18.20 4.28
N LYS A 116 -4.76 -17.93 5.09
CA LYS A 116 -3.54 -17.25 4.66
C LYS A 116 -2.83 -18.01 3.53
N GLU A 117 -2.76 -19.33 3.64
CA GLU A 117 -2.17 -20.21 2.65
C GLU A 117 -2.94 -20.17 1.33
N GLN A 118 -4.27 -20.26 1.38
CA GLN A 118 -5.14 -20.14 0.20
C GLN A 118 -5.02 -18.75 -0.46
N PHE A 119 -4.93 -17.68 0.34
CA PHE A 119 -4.71 -16.33 -0.18
C PHE A 119 -3.43 -16.24 -0.97
N VAL A 120 -2.30 -16.70 -0.40
CA VAL A 120 -1.00 -16.68 -1.08
C VAL A 120 -1.04 -17.53 -2.34
N GLU A 121 -1.59 -18.73 -2.30
CA GLU A 121 -1.69 -19.61 -3.46
C GLU A 121 -2.49 -18.96 -4.59
N ASN A 122 -3.69 -18.44 -4.29
CA ASN A 122 -4.55 -17.77 -5.27
C ASN A 122 -3.87 -16.53 -5.85
N TYR A 123 -3.20 -15.73 -5.01
CA TYR A 123 -2.52 -14.52 -5.45
C TYR A 123 -1.34 -14.84 -6.38
N MET A 124 -0.49 -15.80 -6.01
CA MET A 124 0.64 -16.21 -6.82
C MET A 124 0.21 -16.85 -8.15
N GLN A 125 -0.90 -17.61 -8.14
CA GLN A 125 -1.51 -18.15 -9.37
C GLN A 125 -2.00 -17.02 -10.28
N LEU A 126 -2.69 -16.03 -9.73
CA LEU A 126 -3.14 -14.85 -10.49
C LEU A 126 -1.96 -14.10 -11.10
N LEU A 127 -0.90 -13.83 -10.32
CA LEU A 127 0.32 -13.17 -10.82
C LEU A 127 0.96 -13.95 -11.95
N TYR A 128 1.04 -15.27 -11.83
CA TYR A 128 1.56 -16.14 -12.91
C TYR A 128 0.73 -16.01 -14.18
N GLN A 129 -0.60 -16.05 -14.08
CA GLN A 129 -1.49 -15.91 -15.25
C GLN A 129 -1.37 -14.52 -15.88
N CYS A 130 -1.29 -13.47 -15.08
CA CYS A 130 -1.07 -12.11 -15.57
C CYS A 130 0.27 -11.97 -16.28
N LYS A 131 1.33 -12.63 -15.77
CA LYS A 131 2.65 -12.67 -16.43
C LYS A 131 2.60 -13.39 -17.78
N GLN A 132 1.79 -14.44 -17.92
CA GLN A 132 1.59 -15.08 -19.22
C GLN A 132 0.83 -14.17 -20.20
N ALA A 133 -0.14 -13.40 -19.72
CA ALA A 133 -0.93 -12.48 -20.54
C ALA A 133 -0.12 -11.22 -20.96
N SER A 134 0.78 -10.72 -20.07
CA SER A 134 1.59 -9.53 -20.34
C SER A 134 3.04 -9.76 -19.89
N PRO A 135 3.83 -10.49 -20.72
CA PRO A 135 5.12 -11.04 -20.33
C PRO A 135 6.22 -9.97 -20.10
N ASN A 136 6.06 -8.78 -20.66
CA ASN A 136 7.04 -7.69 -20.53
C ASN A 136 6.68 -6.68 -19.43
N SER A 137 5.56 -6.89 -18.71
CA SER A 137 5.17 -6.01 -17.62
C SER A 137 5.99 -6.27 -16.35
N GLU A 138 6.22 -5.19 -15.60
CA GLU A 138 6.63 -5.24 -14.20
C GLU A 138 5.38 -5.22 -13.32
N PHE A 139 5.33 -6.09 -12.31
CA PHE A 139 4.17 -6.27 -11.46
C PHE A 139 4.48 -5.71 -10.07
N ILE A 140 3.77 -4.68 -9.68
CA ILE A 140 3.91 -4.01 -8.39
C ILE A 140 2.76 -4.47 -7.51
N ILE A 141 3.07 -5.21 -6.46
CA ILE A 141 2.11 -5.79 -5.54
C ILE A 141 2.10 -4.96 -4.26
N MET A 142 1.03 -4.22 -4.05
CA MET A 142 0.87 -3.42 -2.85
C MET A 142 0.30 -4.27 -1.72
N ALA A 143 0.86 -4.13 -0.53
CA ALA A 143 0.35 -4.74 0.67
C ALA A 143 -1.14 -4.38 0.89
N VAL A 144 -1.92 -5.33 1.39
CA VAL A 144 -3.31 -5.09 1.81
C VAL A 144 -3.33 -3.96 2.83
N THR A 145 -4.15 -2.95 2.58
CA THR A 145 -4.23 -1.75 3.41
C THR A 145 -4.83 -2.04 4.78
N PRO A 146 -4.36 -1.38 5.85
CA PRO A 146 -5.00 -1.48 7.16
C PRO A 146 -6.39 -0.86 7.12
N VAL A 147 -7.23 -1.24 8.08
CA VAL A 147 -8.58 -0.70 8.24
C VAL A 147 -8.75 -0.06 9.63
N ARG A 148 -9.70 0.86 9.74
CA ARG A 148 -10.18 1.41 11.02
C ARG A 148 -11.52 0.80 11.42
N SER A 149 -12.24 0.26 10.46
CA SER A 149 -13.53 -0.40 10.65
C SER A 149 -13.41 -1.74 11.41
N LYS A 150 -14.55 -2.34 11.72
CA LYS A 150 -14.63 -3.70 12.27
C LYS A 150 -14.67 -4.78 11.18
N PHE A 151 -14.39 -4.43 9.93
CA PHE A 151 -14.44 -5.35 8.80
C PHE A 151 -13.53 -6.56 8.99
N CYS A 152 -12.30 -6.32 9.40
CA CYS A 152 -11.35 -7.36 9.82
C CYS A 152 -10.35 -6.83 10.87
N LYS A 153 -9.56 -7.72 11.44
CA LYS A 153 -8.48 -7.37 12.37
C LYS A 153 -7.21 -7.03 11.59
N ASN A 154 -6.54 -5.93 11.94
CA ASN A 154 -5.30 -5.52 11.29
C ASN A 154 -4.15 -6.52 11.51
N GLU A 155 -4.12 -7.22 12.65
CA GLU A 155 -3.15 -8.29 12.91
C GLU A 155 -3.27 -9.41 11.85
N LYS A 156 -4.50 -9.74 11.43
CA LYS A 156 -4.73 -10.71 10.37
C LYS A 156 -4.25 -10.19 9.02
N ILE A 157 -4.50 -8.91 8.72
CA ILE A 157 -3.96 -8.25 7.52
C ILE A 157 -2.42 -8.34 7.51
N ASP A 158 -1.77 -8.08 8.64
CA ASP A 158 -0.31 -8.12 8.78
C ASP A 158 0.25 -9.54 8.52
N GLU A 159 -0.43 -10.57 9.03
CA GLU A 159 -0.06 -11.95 8.76
C GLU A 159 -0.16 -12.30 7.26
N TYR A 160 -1.21 -11.85 6.59
CA TYR A 160 -1.43 -12.08 5.16
C TYR A 160 -0.40 -11.32 4.31
N ASN A 161 -0.11 -10.07 4.65
CA ASN A 161 0.92 -9.27 4.00
C ASN A 161 2.30 -9.90 4.16
N SER A 162 2.64 -10.36 5.35
CA SER A 162 3.92 -11.02 5.63
C SER A 162 4.09 -12.30 4.82
N ALA A 163 3.03 -13.10 4.71
CA ALA A 163 3.05 -14.34 3.93
C ALA A 163 3.15 -14.09 2.42
N LEU A 164 2.40 -13.10 1.90
CA LEU A 164 2.46 -12.72 0.49
C LEU A 164 3.84 -12.14 0.14
N ARG A 165 4.38 -11.25 0.98
CA ARG A 165 5.75 -10.73 0.82
C ARG A 165 6.76 -11.85 0.74
N TYR A 166 6.71 -12.79 1.70
CA TYR A 166 7.63 -13.94 1.69
C TYR A 166 7.54 -14.74 0.40
N ALA A 167 6.33 -15.00 -0.11
CA ALA A 167 6.14 -15.74 -1.36
C ALA A 167 6.70 -14.98 -2.57
N ILE A 168 6.52 -13.67 -2.63
CA ILE A 168 7.03 -12.82 -3.71
C ILE A 168 8.56 -12.74 -3.66
N ASP A 169 9.13 -12.47 -2.48
CA ASP A 169 10.59 -12.33 -2.31
C ASP A 169 11.35 -13.64 -2.58
N ASN A 170 10.69 -14.80 -2.48
CA ASN A 170 11.29 -16.11 -2.72
C ASN A 170 10.83 -16.79 -4.02
N CYS A 171 10.05 -16.11 -4.87
CA CYS A 171 9.66 -16.67 -6.15
C CYS A 171 10.77 -16.50 -7.21
N TYR A 172 10.67 -17.31 -8.26
CA TYR A 172 11.65 -17.30 -9.36
C TYR A 172 11.58 -16.02 -10.22
N TYR A 173 10.46 -15.30 -10.18
CA TYR A 173 10.20 -14.18 -11.11
C TYR A 173 10.73 -12.86 -10.57
N SER A 174 11.74 -12.28 -11.22
CA SER A 174 12.34 -10.99 -10.86
C SER A 174 11.47 -9.77 -11.20
N HIS A 175 10.34 -9.98 -11.88
CA HIS A 175 9.40 -8.92 -12.29
C HIS A 175 8.30 -8.64 -11.24
N TYR A 176 8.33 -9.30 -10.09
CA TYR A 176 7.37 -9.09 -9.02
C TYR A 176 8.02 -8.25 -7.92
N HIS A 177 7.39 -7.15 -7.57
CA HIS A 177 7.89 -6.17 -6.61
C HIS A 177 6.84 -5.95 -5.53
N PHE A 178 7.14 -6.35 -4.30
CA PHE A 178 6.25 -6.09 -3.16
C PHE A 178 6.52 -4.72 -2.59
N VAL A 179 5.46 -3.90 -2.44
CA VAL A 179 5.51 -2.55 -1.88
C VAL A 179 4.60 -2.48 -0.66
N ASP A 180 5.14 -2.03 0.47
CA ASP A 180 4.42 -1.99 1.75
C ASP A 180 4.28 -0.55 2.27
N PRO A 181 3.14 0.12 2.04
CA PRO A 181 2.85 1.43 2.58
C PRO A 181 2.26 1.39 4.01
N THR A 182 2.07 0.21 4.61
CA THR A 182 1.30 0.07 5.86
C THR A 182 1.88 0.86 7.02
N ALA A 183 3.22 0.99 7.11
CA ALA A 183 3.87 1.80 8.14
C ALA A 183 3.50 3.29 8.04
N LEU A 184 3.26 3.82 6.84
CA LEU A 184 2.80 5.20 6.63
C LEU A 184 1.32 5.36 6.96
N LEU A 185 0.52 4.34 6.69
CA LEU A 185 -0.93 4.36 6.83
C LEU A 185 -1.41 4.12 8.27
N LYS A 186 -0.67 3.33 9.06
CA LYS A 186 -1.07 2.95 10.42
C LYS A 186 -0.77 4.03 11.46
N GLY A 187 -1.67 4.16 12.42
CA GLY A 187 -1.48 4.88 13.66
C GLY A 187 -0.83 4.01 14.75
N SER A 188 -0.58 4.59 15.91
CA SER A 188 -0.05 3.88 17.10
C SER A 188 -1.00 2.80 17.63
N ASP A 189 -2.28 2.87 17.26
CA ASP A 189 -3.33 1.89 17.59
C ASP A 189 -3.40 0.72 16.59
N ASN A 190 -2.42 0.57 15.71
CA ASN A 190 -2.34 -0.43 14.63
C ASN A 190 -3.50 -0.33 13.62
N LYS A 191 -4.25 0.77 13.59
CA LYS A 191 -5.36 0.99 12.65
C LYS A 191 -4.98 2.00 11.58
N LEU A 192 -5.71 1.98 10.48
CA LEU A 192 -5.64 3.04 9.47
C LEU A 192 -5.81 4.40 10.17
N LYS A 193 -4.89 5.34 9.93
CA LYS A 193 -4.97 6.70 10.50
C LYS A 193 -6.27 7.36 10.07
N GLU A 194 -6.92 8.06 10.99
CA GLU A 194 -8.20 8.73 10.75
C GLU A 194 -8.16 9.66 9.53
N LYS A 195 -7.09 10.42 9.38
CA LYS A 195 -6.89 11.34 8.24
C LYS A 195 -6.74 10.66 6.87
N TYR A 196 -6.60 9.34 6.83
CA TYR A 196 -6.53 8.54 5.61
C TYR A 196 -7.71 7.58 5.48
N ALA A 197 -8.63 7.57 6.45
CA ALA A 197 -9.78 6.69 6.46
C ALA A 197 -11.01 7.43 5.91
N PHE A 198 -11.63 6.85 4.89
CA PHE A 198 -12.97 7.26 4.50
C PHE A 198 -13.97 7.01 5.65
N GLU A 199 -15.15 7.58 5.59
CA GLU A 199 -16.19 7.48 6.65
C GLU A 199 -16.51 6.04 7.09
N ASP A 200 -16.41 5.07 6.18
CA ASP A 200 -16.64 3.66 6.48
C ASP A 200 -15.47 2.99 7.25
N GLY A 201 -14.35 3.68 7.38
CA GLY A 201 -13.13 3.18 8.04
C GLY A 201 -12.45 2.00 7.33
N THR A 202 -12.86 1.67 6.11
CA THR A 202 -12.33 0.55 5.31
C THR A 202 -11.59 1.07 4.08
N HIS A 203 -12.19 2.02 3.37
CA HIS A 203 -11.59 2.64 2.20
C HIS A 203 -10.67 3.79 2.59
N LEU A 204 -9.79 4.16 1.65
CA LEU A 204 -8.91 5.31 1.81
C LEU A 204 -9.66 6.60 1.42
N GLU A 205 -9.45 7.64 2.20
CA GLU A 205 -9.74 9.03 1.81
C GLU A 205 -8.65 9.48 0.83
N MET A 206 -9.03 9.97 -0.36
CA MET A 206 -8.11 10.30 -1.46
C MET A 206 -8.34 11.72 -1.98
#